data_d9161b06654e3bdc437fa01881bc3334
#
_entry.id   d9161b06654e3bdc437fa01881bc3334
#
_cell.length_a   1.000
_cell.length_b   1.000
_cell.length_c   1.000
_cell.angle_alpha   90.00
_cell.angle_beta   90.00
_cell.angle_gamma   90.00
#
_symmetry.space_group_name_H-M   'P 1'
#
loop_
_entity.id
_entity.type
_entity.pdbx_description
1 polymer ?
#
loop_
_entity_poly.entity_id
_entity_poly.type
_entity_poly.pdbx_seq_one_letter_code
_entity_poly.pdbx_strand_id
1 'polypeptide(L)'
;PLRLVGSEMCIRDRSQPLADYSAQRRGGTGKAAASVKDEDIVEHLLIANTHDTLLCFSSHGKVYWLKVFMIPVASRTARGKPLVNILSLEEGERITSMLPVKDYPEDEFVFMATSNGTVKKTALTNFSRRRSVGLRAIELDEGDGLVGTAITAGSKDVMLISSGGKTIRFNEGDVRAMGRTARGVRGIKMADEYKMIALIIPDSTKQILTVCEQGYGKRTLVDDFPVYGRGGQGVIGIQTS
;
A
#
# COMPACT_ATOMS: atom_id res chain seq x y z
N PRO A 1 5.20 -19.81 -2.51
CA PRO A 1 5.02 -18.36 -2.52
C PRO A 1 5.97 -17.70 -3.51
N LEU A 2 5.46 -16.74 -4.25
CA LEU A 2 6.19 -15.95 -5.22
C LEU A 2 6.36 -14.52 -4.71
N ARG A 3 7.46 -13.87 -5.07
CA ARG A 3 7.77 -12.49 -4.73
C ARG A 3 7.62 -11.61 -5.97
N LEU A 4 6.91 -10.49 -5.84
CA LEU A 4 6.70 -9.50 -6.89
C LEU A 4 7.59 -8.28 -6.67
N VAL A 5 8.12 -7.74 -7.75
CA VAL A 5 8.99 -6.56 -7.75
C VAL A 5 8.52 -5.65 -8.87
N GLY A 6 8.16 -4.41 -8.55
CA GLY A 6 7.73 -3.39 -9.51
C GLY A 6 8.59 -2.12 -9.46
N SER A 7 8.56 -1.29 -10.51
CA SER A 7 9.28 -0.02 -10.61
C SER A 7 8.45 1.10 -11.25
N GLU A 8 8.71 2.36 -10.87
CA GLU A 8 7.82 3.52 -11.08
C GLU A 8 7.59 3.99 -12.53
N MET A 9 8.58 4.03 -13.40
CA MET A 9 8.45 4.64 -14.75
C MET A 9 7.94 3.68 -15.83
N CYS A 10 8.01 2.41 -15.58
CA CYS A 10 7.35 1.35 -16.32
C CYS A 10 7.15 0.23 -15.31
N ILE A 11 6.04 0.23 -14.56
CA ILE A 11 5.75 -0.85 -13.62
C ILE A 11 5.92 -2.16 -14.36
N ARG A 12 7.06 -2.81 -14.14
CA ARG A 12 7.43 -4.07 -14.77
C ARG A 12 7.40 -5.14 -13.71
N ASP A 13 6.37 -5.95 -13.74
CA ASP A 13 6.18 -7.01 -12.78
C ASP A 13 6.83 -8.31 -13.25
N ARG A 14 7.45 -8.97 -12.30
CA ARG A 14 7.95 -10.33 -12.45
C ARG A 14 7.78 -11.07 -11.13
N SER A 15 7.61 -12.36 -11.21
CA SER A 15 7.60 -13.25 -10.06
C SER A 15 8.87 -14.07 -10.01
N GLN A 16 9.32 -14.39 -8.79
CA GLN A 16 10.48 -15.25 -8.55
C GLN A 16 10.15 -16.22 -7.42
N PRO A 17 10.63 -17.47 -7.46
CA PRO A 17 10.51 -18.40 -6.36
C PRO A 17 11.17 -17.85 -5.09
N LEU A 18 10.50 -17.97 -3.95
CA LEU A 18 11.04 -17.50 -2.68
C LEU A 18 12.34 -18.23 -2.31
N ALA A 19 12.50 -19.49 -2.75
CA ALA A 19 13.69 -20.31 -2.52
C ALA A 19 14.97 -19.72 -3.14
N ASP A 20 14.85 -18.82 -4.14
CA ASP A 20 16.02 -18.16 -4.76
C ASP A 20 16.70 -17.13 -3.82
N TYR A 21 16.02 -16.79 -2.73
CA TYR A 21 16.49 -15.85 -1.72
C TYR A 21 17.01 -16.60 -0.49
N SER A 22 18.30 -16.47 -0.22
CA SER A 22 18.94 -17.02 0.97
C SER A 22 19.41 -15.92 1.90
N ALA A 23 19.34 -16.16 3.20
CA ALA A 23 19.90 -15.24 4.19
C ALA A 23 21.42 -15.10 3.99
N GLN A 24 21.91 -13.87 4.01
CA GLN A 24 23.34 -13.55 3.95
C GLN A 24 23.87 -13.24 5.34
N ARG A 25 25.10 -13.65 5.62
CA ARG A 25 25.78 -13.29 6.87
C ARG A 25 26.28 -11.83 6.78
N ARG A 26 26.46 -11.20 7.93
CA ARG A 26 27.06 -9.87 8.03
C ARG A 26 28.43 -9.85 7.33
N GLY A 27 28.66 -8.84 6.48
CA GLY A 27 29.89 -8.72 5.70
C GLY A 27 29.95 -9.50 4.39
N GLY A 28 28.88 -10.23 4.03
CA GLY A 28 28.75 -10.86 2.71
C GLY A 28 28.45 -9.84 1.60
N THR A 29 28.81 -10.17 0.36
CA THR A 29 28.63 -9.30 -0.83
C THR A 29 27.15 -9.10 -1.21
N GLY A 30 26.22 -9.87 -0.62
CA GLY A 30 24.82 -9.87 -0.99
C GLY A 30 24.55 -10.47 -2.37
N LYS A 31 23.28 -10.55 -2.74
CA LYS A 31 22.85 -10.97 -4.08
C LYS A 31 21.92 -9.90 -4.64
N ALA A 32 22.11 -9.47 -5.88
CA ALA A 32 21.19 -8.58 -6.56
C ALA A 32 19.80 -9.24 -6.64
N ALA A 33 18.80 -8.57 -6.09
CA ALA A 33 17.41 -9.06 -6.09
C ALA A 33 16.73 -8.78 -7.43
N ALA A 34 17.13 -7.71 -8.11
CA ALA A 34 16.58 -7.28 -9.38
C ALA A 34 17.64 -6.54 -10.18
N SER A 35 17.62 -6.70 -11.52
CA SER A 35 18.30 -5.77 -12.42
C SER A 35 17.30 -4.69 -12.82
N VAL A 36 17.55 -3.47 -12.43
CA VAL A 36 16.77 -2.28 -12.77
C VAL A 36 17.62 -1.37 -13.65
N LYS A 37 17.00 -0.47 -14.41
CA LYS A 37 17.73 0.60 -15.09
C LYS A 37 18.18 1.63 -14.05
N ASP A 38 19.14 2.48 -14.41
CA ASP A 38 19.72 3.47 -13.48
C ASP A 38 18.69 4.42 -12.84
N GLU A 39 17.53 4.60 -13.47
CA GLU A 39 16.44 5.46 -13.01
C GLU A 39 15.25 4.69 -12.43
N ASP A 40 15.28 3.35 -12.42
CA ASP A 40 14.18 2.50 -11.92
C ASP A 40 14.39 2.17 -10.44
N ILE A 41 13.33 2.29 -9.64
CA ILE A 41 13.31 1.89 -8.23
C ILE A 41 12.31 0.75 -7.99
N VAL A 42 12.56 -0.06 -6.97
CA VAL A 42 11.64 -1.10 -6.52
C VAL A 42 10.67 -0.50 -5.51
N GLU A 43 9.42 -0.22 -5.92
CA GLU A 43 8.40 0.35 -5.04
C GLU A 43 7.69 -0.69 -4.19
N HIS A 44 7.29 -1.80 -4.79
CA HIS A 44 6.49 -2.81 -4.13
C HIS A 44 7.16 -4.18 -4.15
N LEU A 45 7.16 -4.80 -2.99
CA LEU A 45 7.68 -6.14 -2.80
C LEU A 45 6.71 -6.93 -1.95
N LEU A 46 6.06 -7.94 -2.53
CA LEU A 46 5.12 -8.77 -1.80
C LEU A 46 5.39 -10.26 -1.99
N ILE A 47 4.90 -11.03 -1.05
CA ILE A 47 4.89 -12.49 -1.09
C ILE A 47 3.43 -12.92 -1.31
N ALA A 48 3.21 -13.76 -2.33
CA ALA A 48 1.89 -14.29 -2.66
C ALA A 48 2.00 -15.73 -3.17
N ASN A 49 0.92 -16.49 -3.06
CA ASN A 49 0.83 -17.80 -3.68
C ASN A 49 0.40 -17.67 -5.14
N THR A 50 0.77 -18.62 -5.99
CA THR A 50 0.41 -18.62 -7.42
C THR A 50 -1.11 -18.60 -7.65
N HIS A 51 -1.88 -19.17 -6.75
CA HIS A 51 -3.34 -19.21 -6.83
C HIS A 51 -4.04 -17.94 -6.30
N ASP A 52 -3.31 -17.09 -5.60
CA ASP A 52 -3.85 -15.84 -5.05
C ASP A 52 -4.26 -14.88 -6.16
N THR A 53 -5.12 -13.95 -5.80
CA THR A 53 -5.48 -12.81 -6.62
C THR A 53 -4.88 -11.56 -5.99
N LEU A 54 -4.21 -10.74 -6.77
CA LEU A 54 -3.81 -9.41 -6.35
C LEU A 54 -4.94 -8.43 -6.62
N LEU A 55 -5.37 -7.74 -5.58
CA LEU A 55 -6.17 -6.53 -5.71
C LEU A 55 -5.21 -5.36 -5.93
N CYS A 56 -5.14 -4.86 -7.17
CA CYS A 56 -4.27 -3.76 -7.56
C CYS A 56 -5.06 -2.46 -7.49
N PHE A 57 -4.75 -1.62 -6.51
CA PHE A 57 -5.43 -0.33 -6.32
C PHE A 57 -4.64 0.77 -7.02
N SER A 58 -5.37 1.63 -7.74
CA SER A 58 -4.75 2.69 -8.53
C SER A 58 -4.87 4.07 -7.88
N SER A 59 -4.03 5.00 -8.35
CA SER A 59 -4.07 6.42 -7.97
C SER A 59 -5.42 7.08 -8.23
N HIS A 60 -6.18 6.58 -9.22
CA HIS A 60 -7.54 7.07 -9.55
C HIS A 60 -8.65 6.44 -8.69
N GLY A 61 -8.30 5.72 -7.61
CA GLY A 61 -9.27 5.10 -6.71
C GLY A 61 -10.01 3.90 -7.30
N LYS A 62 -9.45 3.27 -8.33
CA LYS A 62 -9.95 2.02 -8.91
C LYS A 62 -9.22 0.81 -8.34
N VAL A 63 -9.84 -0.36 -8.49
CA VAL A 63 -9.22 -1.66 -8.20
C VAL A 63 -9.29 -2.55 -9.43
N TYR A 64 -8.20 -3.23 -9.70
CA TYR A 64 -8.03 -4.24 -10.75
C TYR A 64 -7.67 -5.57 -10.11
N TRP A 65 -7.94 -6.67 -10.81
CA TRP A 65 -7.65 -8.02 -10.33
C TRP A 65 -6.61 -8.67 -11.22
N LEU A 66 -5.52 -9.08 -10.64
CA LEU A 66 -4.45 -9.79 -11.33
C LEU A 66 -4.23 -11.15 -10.67
N LYS A 67 -4.34 -12.21 -11.42
CA LYS A 67 -3.96 -13.53 -10.91
C LYS A 67 -2.45 -13.65 -10.87
N VAL A 68 -1.90 -14.10 -9.72
CA VAL A 68 -0.46 -14.22 -9.52
C VAL A 68 0.20 -15.08 -10.58
N PHE A 69 -0.44 -16.19 -11.02
CA PHE A 69 0.10 -17.06 -12.07
C PHE A 69 0.19 -16.40 -13.46
N MET A 70 -0.51 -15.29 -13.70
CA MET A 70 -0.42 -14.53 -14.96
C MET A 70 0.83 -13.65 -15.01
N ILE A 71 1.49 -13.44 -13.88
CA ILE A 71 2.71 -12.65 -13.81
C ILE A 71 3.87 -13.54 -14.27
N PRO A 72 4.65 -13.09 -15.26
CA PRO A 72 5.71 -13.92 -15.82
C PRO A 72 6.74 -14.26 -14.75
N VAL A 73 7.08 -15.54 -14.67
CA VAL A 73 8.24 -16.00 -13.90
C VAL A 73 9.49 -15.60 -14.65
N ALA A 74 10.41 -14.91 -14.01
CA ALA A 74 11.62 -14.45 -14.65
C ALA A 74 12.81 -14.50 -13.67
N SER A 75 14.02 -14.64 -14.24
CA SER A 75 15.26 -14.60 -13.46
C SER A 75 15.48 -13.21 -12.85
N ARG A 76 16.38 -13.13 -11.86
CA ARG A 76 16.73 -11.88 -11.18
C ARG A 76 17.26 -10.79 -12.13
N THR A 77 17.87 -11.18 -13.22
CA THR A 77 18.44 -10.28 -14.24
C THR A 77 17.48 -9.98 -15.40
N ALA A 78 16.36 -10.70 -15.49
CA ALA A 78 15.41 -10.50 -16.57
C ALA A 78 14.59 -9.20 -16.36
N ARG A 79 14.20 -8.56 -17.46
CA ARG A 79 13.27 -7.44 -17.46
C ARG A 79 11.85 -7.97 -17.32
N GLY A 80 11.05 -7.43 -16.37
CA GLY A 80 9.63 -7.73 -16.23
C GLY A 80 8.80 -7.24 -17.43
N LYS A 81 7.50 -7.56 -17.43
CA LYS A 81 6.53 -7.01 -18.40
C LYS A 81 5.86 -5.77 -17.80
N PRO A 82 5.61 -4.71 -18.60
CA PRO A 82 4.85 -3.57 -18.13
C PRO A 82 3.46 -3.97 -17.65
N LEU A 83 3.06 -3.49 -16.47
CA LEU A 83 1.77 -3.80 -15.86
C LEU A 83 0.59 -3.29 -16.72
N VAL A 84 0.78 -2.18 -17.42
CA VAL A 84 -0.19 -1.64 -18.39
C VAL A 84 -0.55 -2.62 -19.52
N ASN A 85 0.30 -3.60 -19.81
CA ASN A 85 0.00 -4.65 -20.79
C ASN A 85 -0.88 -5.77 -20.21
N ILE A 86 -1.04 -5.81 -18.90
CA ILE A 86 -1.79 -6.85 -18.18
C ILE A 86 -3.09 -6.27 -17.62
N LEU A 87 -3.07 -5.00 -17.18
CA LEU A 87 -4.22 -4.28 -16.64
C LEU A 87 -4.60 -3.14 -17.58
N SER A 88 -5.92 -2.96 -17.79
CA SER A 88 -6.45 -1.86 -18.62
C SER A 88 -6.45 -0.54 -17.84
N LEU A 89 -5.25 -0.01 -17.58
CA LEU A 89 -5.09 1.27 -16.88
C LEU A 89 -5.41 2.44 -17.81
N GLU A 90 -5.93 3.52 -17.24
CA GLU A 90 -6.16 4.79 -17.94
C GLU A 90 -4.86 5.58 -18.07
N GLU A 91 -4.85 6.60 -18.92
CA GLU A 91 -3.71 7.50 -19.08
C GLU A 91 -3.42 8.23 -17.75
N GLY A 92 -2.16 8.23 -17.33
CA GLY A 92 -1.74 8.80 -16.04
C GLY A 92 -2.11 7.97 -14.80
N GLU A 93 -2.85 6.87 -14.96
CA GLU A 93 -3.21 5.98 -13.85
C GLU A 93 -2.04 5.07 -13.51
N ARG A 94 -1.70 4.98 -12.22
CA ARG A 94 -0.66 4.08 -11.70
C ARG A 94 -1.17 3.26 -10.53
N ILE A 95 -0.60 2.08 -10.34
CA ILE A 95 -0.91 1.25 -9.18
C ILE A 95 -0.14 1.78 -7.97
N THR A 96 -0.86 2.09 -6.91
CA THR A 96 -0.31 2.63 -5.66
C THR A 96 -0.29 1.63 -4.52
N SER A 97 -1.06 0.55 -4.63
CA SER A 97 -1.08 -0.50 -3.61
C SER A 97 -1.54 -1.83 -4.19
N MET A 98 -0.97 -2.92 -3.69
CA MET A 98 -1.33 -4.28 -4.11
C MET A 98 -1.55 -5.16 -2.88
N LEU A 99 -2.70 -5.84 -2.82
CA LEU A 99 -3.08 -6.72 -1.72
C LEU A 99 -3.29 -8.15 -2.25
N PRO A 100 -2.50 -9.14 -1.79
CA PRO A 100 -2.76 -10.53 -2.13
C PRO A 100 -3.97 -11.04 -1.34
N VAL A 101 -4.94 -11.62 -2.05
CA VAL A 101 -6.12 -12.22 -1.45
C VAL A 101 -6.31 -13.63 -1.98
N LYS A 102 -6.59 -14.55 -1.08
CA LYS A 102 -6.95 -15.93 -1.40
C LYS A 102 -8.47 -16.05 -1.57
N ASP A 103 -9.17 -15.61 -0.56
CA ASP A 103 -10.63 -15.67 -0.42
C ASP A 103 -11.18 -14.29 -0.03
N TYR A 104 -12.51 -14.16 0.01
CA TYR A 104 -13.18 -12.90 0.37
C TYR A 104 -14.09 -13.13 1.61
N PRO A 105 -13.53 -13.29 2.80
CA PRO A 105 -14.31 -13.49 4.03
C PRO A 105 -15.15 -12.24 4.36
N GLU A 106 -16.27 -12.46 5.06
CA GLU A 106 -17.22 -11.39 5.38
C GLU A 106 -16.75 -10.48 6.52
N ASP A 107 -15.84 -10.98 7.35
CA ASP A 107 -15.27 -10.29 8.52
C ASP A 107 -13.99 -9.51 8.20
N GLU A 108 -13.55 -9.51 6.95
CA GLU A 108 -12.40 -8.72 6.51
C GLU A 108 -12.82 -7.50 5.70
N PHE A 109 -11.99 -6.47 5.80
CA PHE A 109 -12.21 -5.18 5.16
C PHE A 109 -10.95 -4.72 4.43
N VAL A 110 -11.16 -3.94 3.36
CA VAL A 110 -10.12 -3.12 2.77
C VAL A 110 -10.21 -1.73 3.40
N PHE A 111 -9.18 -1.37 4.14
CA PHE A 111 -8.99 -0.01 4.65
C PHE A 111 -8.18 0.78 3.62
N MET A 112 -8.64 1.96 3.26
CA MET A 112 -8.06 2.82 2.21
C MET A 112 -7.77 4.19 2.79
N ALA A 113 -6.71 4.85 2.29
CA ALA A 113 -6.37 6.20 2.68
C ALA A 113 -5.89 7.02 1.48
N THR A 114 -6.31 8.29 1.40
CA THR A 114 -6.02 9.21 0.30
C THR A 114 -4.99 10.26 0.70
N SER A 115 -4.38 10.91 -0.29
CA SER A 115 -3.36 11.94 -0.09
C SER A 115 -3.86 13.14 0.73
N ASN A 116 -5.15 13.44 0.67
CA ASN A 116 -5.78 14.52 1.46
C ASN A 116 -6.19 14.07 2.87
N GLY A 117 -5.84 12.81 3.26
CA GLY A 117 -6.10 12.30 4.60
C GLY A 117 -7.51 11.79 4.83
N THR A 118 -8.26 11.53 3.78
CA THR A 118 -9.54 10.82 3.82
C THR A 118 -9.30 9.33 3.96
N VAL A 119 -10.09 8.66 4.79
CA VAL A 119 -10.02 7.22 4.99
C VAL A 119 -11.38 6.57 4.75
N LYS A 120 -11.33 5.30 4.35
CA LYS A 120 -12.52 4.51 4.06
C LYS A 120 -12.29 3.05 4.41
N LYS A 121 -13.31 2.40 4.95
CA LYS A 121 -13.35 0.97 5.19
C LYS A 121 -14.47 0.35 4.36
N THR A 122 -14.16 -0.68 3.58
CA THR A 122 -15.12 -1.38 2.70
C THR A 122 -14.96 -2.88 2.89
N ALA A 123 -16.06 -3.62 3.08
CA ALA A 123 -16.01 -5.07 3.22
C ALA A 123 -15.30 -5.72 2.01
N LEU A 124 -14.40 -6.68 2.27
CA LEU A 124 -13.61 -7.35 1.25
C LEU A 124 -14.49 -8.08 0.23
N THR A 125 -15.65 -8.59 0.65
CA THR A 125 -16.66 -9.22 -0.22
C THR A 125 -17.13 -8.32 -1.37
N ASN A 126 -17.10 -6.99 -1.20
CA ASN A 126 -17.46 -6.03 -2.25
C ASN A 126 -16.49 -6.07 -3.46
N PHE A 127 -15.33 -6.70 -3.31
CA PHE A 127 -14.31 -6.85 -4.34
C PHE A 127 -14.26 -8.26 -4.93
N SER A 128 -15.19 -9.16 -4.59
CA SER A 128 -15.22 -10.54 -5.09
C SER A 128 -15.58 -10.64 -6.59
N ARG A 129 -16.35 -9.68 -7.10
CA ARG A 129 -16.77 -9.66 -8.51
C ARG A 129 -15.79 -8.91 -9.38
N ARG A 130 -14.97 -9.64 -10.14
CA ARG A 130 -13.96 -9.09 -11.04
C ARG A 130 -14.57 -8.37 -12.23
N ARG A 131 -13.89 -7.28 -12.68
CA ARG A 131 -14.18 -6.59 -13.94
C ARG A 131 -12.87 -6.24 -14.63
N SER A 132 -12.79 -6.48 -15.95
CA SER A 132 -11.59 -6.23 -16.76
C SER A 132 -11.22 -4.75 -16.83
N VAL A 133 -12.21 -3.87 -16.87
CA VAL A 133 -12.03 -2.39 -16.92
C VAL A 133 -11.78 -1.77 -15.54
N GLY A 134 -11.54 -2.59 -14.51
CA GLY A 134 -11.45 -2.12 -13.14
C GLY A 134 -12.80 -1.75 -12.54
N LEU A 135 -12.79 -1.40 -11.27
CA LEU A 135 -13.96 -1.05 -10.48
C LEU A 135 -13.63 0.07 -9.54
N ARG A 136 -14.49 1.08 -9.42
CA ARG A 136 -14.31 2.14 -8.43
C ARG A 136 -14.28 1.54 -7.02
N ALA A 137 -13.19 1.76 -6.31
CA ALA A 137 -12.99 1.34 -4.93
C ALA A 137 -13.31 2.47 -3.93
N ILE A 138 -12.99 3.71 -4.31
CA ILE A 138 -13.25 4.92 -3.55
C ILE A 138 -13.57 6.05 -4.53
N GLU A 139 -14.43 6.99 -4.12
CA GLU A 139 -14.61 8.25 -4.85
C GLU A 139 -13.60 9.26 -4.31
N LEU A 140 -12.81 9.82 -5.22
CA LEU A 140 -11.77 10.81 -4.91
C LEU A 140 -12.28 12.21 -5.24
N ASP A 141 -11.86 13.19 -4.43
CA ASP A 141 -12.03 14.61 -4.75
C ASP A 141 -10.98 15.04 -5.81
N GLU A 142 -11.21 16.16 -6.45
CA GLU A 142 -10.26 16.72 -7.44
C GLU A 142 -8.90 16.99 -6.78
N GLY A 143 -7.83 16.53 -7.43
CA GLY A 143 -6.46 16.64 -6.92
C GLY A 143 -6.11 15.70 -5.77
N ASP A 144 -7.03 14.79 -5.37
CA ASP A 144 -6.75 13.75 -4.40
C ASP A 144 -6.32 12.45 -5.11
N GLY A 145 -5.63 11.58 -4.40
CA GLY A 145 -5.17 10.29 -4.90
C GLY A 145 -5.17 9.23 -3.81
N LEU A 146 -5.40 7.99 -4.18
CA LEU A 146 -5.27 6.87 -3.25
C LEU A 146 -3.78 6.65 -2.98
N VAL A 147 -3.38 6.64 -1.71
CA VAL A 147 -1.99 6.47 -1.28
C VAL A 147 -1.71 5.06 -0.77
N GLY A 148 -2.63 4.48 -0.02
CA GLY A 148 -2.41 3.18 0.56
C GLY A 148 -3.69 2.41 0.84
N THR A 149 -3.54 1.08 0.85
CA THR A 149 -4.61 0.16 1.25
C THR A 149 -4.06 -0.94 2.14
N ALA A 150 -4.90 -1.48 3.02
CA ALA A 150 -4.57 -2.61 3.87
C ALA A 150 -5.79 -3.50 4.11
N ILE A 151 -5.56 -4.80 4.32
CA ILE A 151 -6.63 -5.71 4.78
C ILE A 151 -6.65 -5.68 6.31
N THR A 152 -7.85 -5.53 6.87
CA THR A 152 -8.08 -5.47 8.31
C THR A 152 -9.24 -6.38 8.70
N ALA A 153 -9.29 -6.77 9.98
CA ALA A 153 -10.33 -7.64 10.54
C ALA A 153 -11.34 -6.90 11.45
N GLY A 154 -11.47 -5.59 11.29
CA GLY A 154 -12.49 -4.79 11.96
C GLY A 154 -12.10 -4.23 13.33
N SER A 155 -10.98 -4.64 13.93
CA SER A 155 -10.56 -4.27 15.31
C SER A 155 -9.13 -3.77 15.43
N LYS A 156 -8.44 -3.53 14.31
CA LYS A 156 -7.04 -3.10 14.30
C LYS A 156 -6.91 -1.59 14.52
N ASP A 157 -5.76 -1.20 15.04
CA ASP A 157 -5.36 0.20 14.97
C ASP A 157 -4.85 0.54 13.58
N VAL A 158 -5.01 1.79 13.22
CA VAL A 158 -4.57 2.38 11.96
C VAL A 158 -3.68 3.56 12.27
N MET A 159 -2.57 3.69 11.57
CA MET A 159 -1.70 4.86 11.63
C MET A 159 -1.64 5.54 10.27
N LEU A 160 -1.79 6.86 10.28
CA LEU A 160 -1.62 7.73 9.13
C LEU A 160 -0.47 8.67 9.38
N ILE A 161 0.40 8.83 8.38
CA ILE A 161 1.59 9.67 8.47
C ILE A 161 1.54 10.72 7.38
N SER A 162 1.79 11.98 7.75
CA SER A 162 1.83 13.11 6.82
C SER A 162 3.26 13.49 6.44
N SER A 163 3.43 14.13 5.28
CA SER A 163 4.71 14.69 4.83
C SER A 163 5.28 15.75 5.78
N GLY A 164 4.42 16.41 6.57
CA GLY A 164 4.82 17.32 7.63
C GLY A 164 5.26 16.64 8.94
N GLY A 165 5.53 15.33 8.92
CA GLY A 165 6.04 14.58 10.06
C GLY A 165 5.02 14.27 11.15
N LYS A 166 3.74 14.61 10.97
CA LYS A 166 2.69 14.28 11.92
C LYS A 166 2.16 12.87 11.68
N THR A 167 1.86 12.19 12.79
CA THR A 167 1.31 10.82 12.81
C THR A 167 0.08 10.78 13.69
N ILE A 168 -1.00 10.18 13.23
CA ILE A 168 -2.18 9.86 14.03
C ILE A 168 -2.38 8.35 14.09
N ARG A 169 -2.67 7.82 15.27
CA ARG A 169 -3.08 6.43 15.52
C ARG A 169 -4.50 6.44 16.07
N PHE A 170 -5.38 5.64 15.46
CA PHE A 170 -6.76 5.48 15.90
C PHE A 170 -7.27 4.06 15.62
N ASN A 171 -8.34 3.65 16.29
CA ASN A 171 -8.94 2.34 16.04
C ASN A 171 -9.79 2.37 14.75
N GLU A 172 -9.67 1.36 13.89
CA GLU A 172 -10.46 1.26 12.66
C GLU A 172 -11.97 1.17 12.90
N GLY A 173 -12.40 0.83 14.13
CA GLY A 173 -13.80 0.87 14.56
C GLY A 173 -14.43 2.26 14.47
N ASP A 174 -13.61 3.33 14.56
CA ASP A 174 -14.06 4.72 14.38
C ASP A 174 -14.49 5.02 12.93
N VAL A 175 -14.15 4.12 12.00
CA VAL A 175 -14.54 4.22 10.59
C VAL A 175 -15.56 3.14 10.28
N ARG A 176 -16.82 3.54 10.10
CA ARG A 176 -17.88 2.61 9.67
C ARG A 176 -17.58 2.01 8.31
N ALA A 177 -17.99 0.77 8.08
CA ALA A 177 -17.92 0.15 6.76
C ALA A 177 -18.85 0.90 5.78
N MET A 178 -18.35 1.15 4.57
CA MET A 178 -19.04 1.91 3.52
C MET A 178 -18.96 1.19 2.18
N GLY A 179 -19.95 1.46 1.33
CA GLY A 179 -19.97 0.95 -0.05
C GLY A 179 -18.83 1.55 -0.90
N ARG A 180 -18.52 0.90 -2.03
CA ARG A 180 -17.39 1.26 -2.91
C ARG A 180 -17.42 2.69 -3.45
N THR A 181 -18.60 3.23 -3.73
CA THR A 181 -18.80 4.57 -4.29
C THR A 181 -18.77 5.70 -3.26
N ALA A 182 -18.62 5.41 -1.97
CA ALA A 182 -18.50 6.43 -0.95
C ALA A 182 -17.12 7.11 -1.01
N ARG A 183 -17.05 8.40 -0.65
CA ARG A 183 -15.80 9.17 -0.54
C ARG A 183 -14.97 8.76 0.68
N GLY A 184 -15.62 8.44 1.78
CA GLY A 184 -14.96 8.17 3.04
C GLY A 184 -15.21 9.25 4.09
N VAL A 185 -14.34 9.29 5.09
CA VAL A 185 -14.38 10.22 6.21
C VAL A 185 -12.97 10.74 6.50
N ARG A 186 -12.86 11.88 7.16
CA ARG A 186 -11.55 12.44 7.55
C ARG A 186 -10.83 11.50 8.51
N GLY A 187 -9.64 11.07 8.16
CA GLY A 187 -8.74 10.26 8.99
C GLY A 187 -7.77 11.11 9.79
N ILE A 188 -7.15 12.10 9.15
CA ILE A 188 -6.20 13.04 9.76
C ILE A 188 -6.51 14.45 9.32
N LYS A 189 -6.27 15.44 10.20
CA LYS A 189 -6.31 16.87 9.86
C LYS A 189 -4.89 17.35 9.60
N MET A 190 -4.64 17.81 8.38
CA MET A 190 -3.38 18.38 7.93
C MET A 190 -3.57 19.82 7.49
N ALA A 191 -2.50 20.60 7.42
CA ALA A 191 -2.47 21.86 6.70
C ALA A 191 -2.38 21.59 5.17
N ASP A 192 -2.79 22.55 4.37
CA ASP A 192 -3.00 22.36 2.92
C ASP A 192 -1.71 22.04 2.16
N GLU A 193 -0.56 22.48 2.68
CA GLU A 193 0.76 22.20 2.13
C GLU A 193 1.24 20.75 2.34
N TYR A 194 0.61 20.01 3.25
CA TYR A 194 1.01 18.64 3.57
C TYR A 194 0.08 17.61 2.93
N LYS A 195 0.65 16.45 2.61
CA LYS A 195 -0.08 15.29 2.10
C LYS A 195 0.12 14.10 3.03
N MET A 196 -0.86 13.23 3.06
CA MET A 196 -0.72 11.92 3.70
C MET A 196 0.16 11.04 2.81
N ILE A 197 1.21 10.45 3.39
CA ILE A 197 2.23 9.69 2.66
C ILE A 197 2.23 8.20 3.00
N ALA A 198 1.67 7.80 4.13
CA ALA A 198 1.64 6.39 4.52
C ALA A 198 0.41 6.03 5.33
N LEU A 199 -0.12 4.84 5.04
CA LEU A 199 -1.10 4.09 5.82
C LEU A 199 -0.41 2.85 6.37
N ILE A 200 -0.44 2.65 7.68
CA ILE A 200 0.16 1.50 8.36
C ILE A 200 -0.88 0.85 9.27
N ILE A 201 -0.94 -0.47 9.26
CA ILE A 201 -1.61 -1.25 10.29
C ILE A 201 -0.53 -1.66 11.29
N PRO A 202 -0.42 -0.99 12.45
CA PRO A 202 0.70 -1.18 13.34
C PRO A 202 0.63 -2.52 14.05
N ASP A 203 1.81 -3.09 14.30
CA ASP A 203 2.03 -4.25 15.17
C ASP A 203 2.73 -3.72 16.43
N SER A 204 2.11 -3.84 17.59
CA SER A 204 2.62 -3.34 18.88
C SER A 204 3.97 -3.93 19.26
N THR A 205 4.33 -5.09 18.70
CA THR A 205 5.65 -5.71 18.95
C THR A 205 6.77 -5.09 18.12
N LYS A 206 6.46 -4.18 17.20
CA LYS A 206 7.40 -3.60 16.24
C LYS A 206 7.64 -2.12 16.47
N GLN A 207 8.56 -1.58 15.68
CA GLN A 207 8.91 -0.17 15.65
C GLN A 207 8.58 0.41 14.27
N ILE A 208 8.22 1.69 14.25
CA ILE A 208 8.06 2.46 13.03
C ILE A 208 9.39 3.13 12.72
N LEU A 209 9.94 2.85 11.54
CA LEU A 209 11.08 3.58 10.99
C LEU A 209 10.55 4.73 10.14
N THR A 210 10.86 5.95 10.55
CA THR A 210 10.58 7.16 9.77
C THR A 210 11.89 7.70 9.22
N VAL A 211 11.91 8.00 7.91
CA VAL A 211 13.10 8.54 7.22
C VAL A 211 12.70 9.79 6.45
N CYS A 212 13.48 10.87 6.59
CA CYS A 212 13.32 12.10 5.83
C CYS A 212 14.13 12.07 4.53
N GLU A 213 13.76 12.90 3.55
CA GLU A 213 14.44 13.01 2.25
C GLU A 213 15.95 13.30 2.38
N GLN A 214 16.36 14.03 3.41
CA GLN A 214 17.78 14.35 3.70
C GLN A 214 18.51 13.24 4.46
N GLY A 215 17.92 12.05 4.58
CA GLY A 215 18.55 10.88 5.19
C GLY A 215 18.49 10.80 6.72
N TYR A 216 17.90 11.77 7.41
CA TYR A 216 17.64 11.66 8.84
C TYR A 216 16.53 10.64 9.08
N GLY A 217 16.72 9.74 10.03
CA GLY A 217 15.73 8.73 10.37
C GLY A 217 15.72 8.39 11.86
N LYS A 218 14.55 7.93 12.31
CA LYS A 218 14.33 7.54 13.70
C LYS A 218 13.44 6.30 13.75
N ARG A 219 13.72 5.43 14.71
CA ARG A 219 12.84 4.32 15.07
C ARG A 219 12.07 4.65 16.35
N THR A 220 10.76 4.48 16.32
CA THR A 220 9.87 4.78 17.45
C THR A 220 9.01 3.56 17.72
N LEU A 221 8.83 3.17 18.97
CA LEU A 221 7.90 2.09 19.32
C LEU A 221 6.47 2.47 18.93
N VAL A 222 5.70 1.50 18.48
CA VAL A 222 4.28 1.73 18.15
C VAL A 222 3.52 2.26 19.37
N ASP A 223 3.86 1.80 20.56
CA ASP A 223 3.19 2.20 21.80
C ASP A 223 3.53 3.61 22.27
N ASP A 224 4.60 4.22 21.74
CA ASP A 224 4.90 5.64 21.94
C ASP A 224 3.94 6.58 21.20
N PHE A 225 3.14 6.04 20.27
CA PHE A 225 2.09 6.78 19.58
C PHE A 225 0.75 6.54 20.30
N PRO A 226 0.21 7.54 21.00
CA PRO A 226 -1.06 7.40 21.69
C PRO A 226 -2.21 7.19 20.71
N VAL A 227 -3.22 6.41 21.12
CA VAL A 227 -4.44 6.18 20.34
C VAL A 227 -5.37 7.36 20.55
N TYR A 228 -5.81 7.99 19.46
CA TYR A 228 -6.75 9.10 19.44
C TYR A 228 -8.04 8.73 18.70
N GLY A 229 -9.04 9.59 18.74
CA GLY A 229 -10.12 9.55 17.77
C GLY A 229 -9.63 10.01 16.39
N ARG A 230 -10.21 9.45 15.31
CA ARG A 230 -9.88 9.84 13.93
C ARG A 230 -10.14 11.32 13.66
N GLY A 231 -9.49 11.89 12.65
CA GLY A 231 -9.72 13.25 12.17
C GLY A 231 -9.03 14.35 12.97
N GLY A 232 -8.25 13.98 14.00
CA GLY A 232 -7.38 14.89 14.74
C GLY A 232 -6.08 15.24 13.98
N GLN A 233 -5.25 16.09 14.60
CA GLN A 233 -3.95 16.48 14.03
C GLN A 233 -2.84 15.44 14.28
N GLY A 234 -3.06 14.50 15.20
CA GLY A 234 -2.04 13.56 15.64
C GLY A 234 -0.90 14.21 16.44
N VAL A 235 0.19 13.49 16.54
CA VAL A 235 1.44 13.91 17.25
C VAL A 235 2.59 14.05 16.25
N ILE A 236 3.64 14.73 16.65
CA ILE A 236 4.88 14.82 15.86
C ILE A 236 5.60 13.47 15.94
N GLY A 237 5.63 12.74 14.85
CA GLY A 237 6.40 11.49 14.70
C GLY A 237 7.88 11.77 14.46
N ILE A 238 8.17 12.73 13.59
CA ILE A 238 9.51 13.24 13.31
C ILE A 238 9.44 14.73 12.99
N GLN A 239 10.44 15.49 13.40
CA GLN A 239 10.56 16.89 13.04
C GLN A 239 11.20 17.00 11.65
N THR A 240 10.54 17.70 10.73
CA THR A 240 10.94 17.79 9.31
C THR A 240 11.52 19.14 8.92
N SER A 241 11.62 20.06 9.85
CA SER A 241 12.24 21.40 9.68
C SER A 241 13.59 21.50 10.36
#